data_63a2bf3273ed492e55c0bbccb80cab75
#
_entry.id   63a2bf3273ed492e55c0bbccb80cab75
#
_cell.length_a   1.000
_cell.length_b   1.000
_cell.length_c   1.000
_cell.angle_alpha   90.00
_cell.angle_beta   90.00
_cell.angle_gamma   90.00
#
_symmetry.space_group_name_H-M   'P 1'
#
loop_
_entity.id
_entity.type
_entity.pdbx_description
1 polymer ?
#
loop_
_entity_poly.entity_id
_entity_poly.type
_entity_poly.pdbx_seq_one_letter_code
_entity_poly.pdbx_strand_id
1 'polypeptide(L)'
;MDYDIIVIGFGKAGKTLAAKSAALGKKVALIERSPQMYGGTCINVGCIPTKRLITASKEAGFVNFSVLGEYFVLSMQKKDELVEALRAKNLAMLKGNPNIDVIDGEGSFTSANSVRVLSPDGQTREISAETIVVNTGSREVEPSFEVSSQIAYSSEEILNLKILPKHLVIIGGGFIGLEFASMFAGFGSKVSVLMRSKFMKNEDEDVSASVKSALQAQGVEIIEGCEFLSLKGDELKFNLAGESKAVTADAFLYALGRRANTNDLNLAAAGVQTDAHGNIITNEHLQSSAAGIYAAGDVRGGEMFTYTSLDDFRIIFSALFGDGARTTKNRAPHASVLFTRTPLARIGLSERQARESGREIKVLKLSMATVPGAKVVAHDEGMMKAVVDAASGEILGAALHCVNAHEIVNELAIAMALGAKADFFKNQIFTHPSISEALNDLFGQF
;
A
#
# COMPACT_ATOMS: atom_id res chain seq x y z
N MET A 1 -20.31 19.20 -24.61
CA MET A 1 -19.23 18.48 -23.94
C MET A 1 -18.88 17.26 -24.77
N ASP A 2 -17.58 16.91 -24.79
CA ASP A 2 -17.09 15.80 -25.63
C ASP A 2 -17.36 14.44 -25.01
N TYR A 3 -17.40 14.40 -23.67
CA TYR A 3 -17.61 13.22 -22.86
C TYR A 3 -18.60 13.48 -21.72
N ASP A 4 -19.21 12.42 -21.18
CA ASP A 4 -19.97 12.50 -19.91
C ASP A 4 -18.99 12.55 -18.73
N ILE A 5 -17.89 11.76 -18.81
CA ILE A 5 -16.91 11.64 -17.73
C ILE A 5 -15.49 11.68 -18.31
N ILE A 6 -14.61 12.44 -17.67
CA ILE A 6 -13.15 12.36 -17.86
C ILE A 6 -12.54 11.76 -16.61
N VAL A 7 -11.67 10.77 -16.76
CA VAL A 7 -10.85 10.18 -15.70
C VAL A 7 -9.39 10.53 -15.97
N ILE A 8 -8.71 11.16 -15.02
CA ILE A 8 -7.28 11.48 -15.12
C ILE A 8 -6.51 10.47 -14.25
N GLY A 9 -5.81 9.54 -14.89
CA GLY A 9 -5.06 8.44 -14.28
C GLY A 9 -5.75 7.07 -14.37
N PHE A 10 -4.99 6.05 -14.74
CA PHE A 10 -5.44 4.67 -14.92
C PHE A 10 -5.40 3.83 -13.63
N GLY A 11 -5.56 4.46 -12.46
CA GLY A 11 -5.56 3.80 -11.16
C GLY A 11 -6.76 2.90 -10.92
N LYS A 12 -6.81 2.23 -9.76
CA LYS A 12 -7.86 1.22 -9.45
C LYS A 12 -9.28 1.82 -9.46
N ALA A 13 -9.48 2.99 -8.87
CA ALA A 13 -10.79 3.66 -8.88
C ALA A 13 -11.16 4.12 -10.29
N GLY A 14 -10.26 4.84 -10.97
CA GLY A 14 -10.50 5.46 -12.27
C GLY A 14 -10.88 4.44 -13.33
N LYS A 15 -10.09 3.38 -13.53
CA LYS A 15 -10.41 2.34 -14.52
C LYS A 15 -11.70 1.60 -14.21
N THR A 16 -12.01 1.38 -12.93
CA THR A 16 -13.24 0.68 -12.53
C THR A 16 -14.45 1.57 -12.78
N LEU A 17 -14.34 2.87 -12.46
CA LEU A 17 -15.38 3.86 -12.74
C LEU A 17 -15.61 3.98 -14.24
N ALA A 18 -14.56 4.11 -15.05
CA ALA A 18 -14.66 4.18 -16.51
C ALA A 18 -15.42 2.97 -17.08
N ALA A 19 -15.01 1.75 -16.71
CA ALA A 19 -15.67 0.53 -17.18
C ALA A 19 -17.15 0.45 -16.76
N LYS A 20 -17.46 0.78 -15.51
CA LYS A 20 -18.84 0.70 -14.99
C LYS A 20 -19.75 1.80 -15.53
N SER A 21 -19.24 3.01 -15.70
CA SER A 21 -19.99 4.12 -16.30
C SER A 21 -20.29 3.86 -17.79
N ALA A 22 -19.31 3.34 -18.53
CA ALA A 22 -19.49 2.97 -19.93
C ALA A 22 -20.52 1.85 -20.12
N ALA A 23 -20.62 0.91 -19.17
CA ALA A 23 -21.65 -0.12 -19.15
C ALA A 23 -23.07 0.46 -18.95
N LEU A 24 -23.19 1.68 -18.42
CA LEU A 24 -24.44 2.46 -18.35
C LEU A 24 -24.67 3.35 -19.58
N GLY A 25 -23.87 3.18 -20.64
CA GLY A 25 -23.97 3.95 -21.88
C GLY A 25 -23.29 5.33 -21.82
N LYS A 26 -22.53 5.63 -20.77
CA LYS A 26 -21.80 6.90 -20.64
C LYS A 26 -20.55 6.92 -21.52
N LYS A 27 -20.30 8.03 -22.19
CA LYS A 27 -19.08 8.27 -22.97
C LYS A 27 -17.97 8.73 -22.05
N VAL A 28 -16.87 7.98 -21.95
CA VAL A 28 -15.79 8.18 -20.98
C VAL A 28 -14.46 8.38 -21.69
N ALA A 29 -13.72 9.45 -21.33
CA ALA A 29 -12.29 9.56 -21.62
C ALA A 29 -11.48 9.13 -20.39
N LEU A 30 -10.50 8.25 -20.57
CA LEU A 30 -9.53 7.93 -19.55
C LEU A 30 -8.13 8.32 -20.05
N ILE A 31 -7.50 9.27 -19.35
CA ILE A 31 -6.19 9.81 -19.68
C ILE A 31 -5.13 9.13 -18.84
N GLU A 32 -4.07 8.61 -19.48
CA GLU A 32 -2.89 8.06 -18.78
C GLU A 32 -1.61 8.56 -19.45
N ARG A 33 -0.71 9.13 -18.63
CA ARG A 33 0.53 9.73 -19.15
C ARG A 33 1.56 8.72 -19.65
N SER A 34 1.50 7.47 -19.18
CA SER A 34 2.49 6.44 -19.53
C SER A 34 1.84 5.10 -19.85
N PRO A 35 2.04 4.56 -21.05
CA PRO A 35 1.59 3.20 -21.38
C PRO A 35 2.13 2.12 -20.45
N GLN A 36 3.27 2.37 -19.80
CA GLN A 36 3.85 1.47 -18.79
C GLN A 36 3.04 1.45 -17.48
N MET A 37 2.11 2.40 -17.29
CA MET A 37 1.32 2.55 -16.06
C MET A 37 -0.15 2.14 -16.22
N TYR A 38 -0.56 1.52 -17.33
CA TYR A 38 -1.92 0.99 -17.46
C TYR A 38 -2.25 0.02 -16.33
N GLY A 39 -3.31 0.34 -15.59
CA GLY A 39 -3.70 -0.37 -14.36
C GLY A 39 -3.25 0.28 -13.07
N GLY A 40 -2.40 1.32 -13.13
CA GLY A 40 -1.93 2.13 -12.01
C GLY A 40 -0.76 1.52 -11.24
N THR A 41 -0.32 2.25 -10.22
CA THR A 41 0.86 1.95 -9.37
C THR A 41 0.84 0.52 -8.81
N CYS A 42 -0.30 0.06 -8.29
CA CYS A 42 -0.41 -1.27 -7.67
C CYS A 42 0.03 -2.41 -8.61
N ILE A 43 -0.36 -2.37 -9.89
CA ILE A 43 -0.03 -3.42 -10.86
C ILE A 43 1.42 -3.29 -11.33
N ASN A 44 1.88 -2.08 -11.59
CA ASN A 44 3.12 -1.86 -12.33
C ASN A 44 4.36 -1.75 -11.45
N VAL A 45 4.25 -1.01 -10.33
CA VAL A 45 5.42 -0.64 -9.50
C VAL A 45 5.16 -0.72 -7.99
N GLY A 46 4.00 -1.24 -7.57
CA GLY A 46 3.58 -1.32 -6.17
C GLY A 46 3.29 -2.74 -5.69
N CYS A 47 2.03 -3.00 -5.32
CA CYS A 47 1.61 -4.21 -4.61
C CYS A 47 1.96 -5.51 -5.35
N ILE A 48 1.66 -5.60 -6.64
CA ILE A 48 1.81 -6.85 -7.40
C ILE A 48 3.27 -7.26 -7.56
N PRO A 49 4.16 -6.41 -8.12
CA PRO A 49 5.57 -6.79 -8.26
C PRO A 49 6.23 -7.07 -6.91
N THR A 50 5.96 -6.27 -5.87
CA THR A 50 6.59 -6.47 -4.55
C THR A 50 6.11 -7.77 -3.90
N LYS A 51 4.80 -8.08 -3.90
CA LYS A 51 4.28 -9.31 -3.28
C LYS A 51 4.70 -10.56 -4.06
N ARG A 52 4.84 -10.47 -5.39
CA ARG A 52 5.42 -11.56 -6.19
C ARG A 52 6.86 -11.85 -5.78
N LEU A 53 7.67 -10.80 -5.55
CA LEU A 53 9.06 -10.94 -5.12
C LEU A 53 9.18 -11.38 -3.65
N ILE A 54 8.30 -10.89 -2.76
CA ILE A 54 8.23 -11.38 -1.37
C ILE A 54 7.91 -12.87 -1.33
N THR A 55 7.00 -13.35 -2.17
CA THR A 55 6.73 -14.80 -2.28
C THR A 55 7.97 -15.55 -2.74
N ALA A 56 8.63 -15.10 -3.80
CA ALA A 56 9.85 -15.72 -4.29
C ALA A 56 10.98 -15.69 -3.25
N SER A 57 11.11 -14.60 -2.46
CA SER A 57 12.13 -14.52 -1.42
C SER A 57 11.91 -15.52 -0.27
N LYS A 58 10.64 -15.89 0.02
CA LYS A 58 10.32 -16.98 0.97
C LYS A 58 10.75 -18.34 0.42
N GLU A 59 10.52 -18.56 -0.90
CA GLU A 59 10.93 -19.77 -1.60
C GLU A 59 12.46 -19.88 -1.71
N ALA A 60 13.18 -18.75 -1.76
CA ALA A 60 14.65 -18.71 -1.83
C ALA A 60 15.33 -19.42 -0.65
N GLY A 61 14.68 -19.50 0.51
CA GLY A 61 15.16 -20.27 1.66
C GLY A 61 15.33 -21.78 1.41
N PHE A 62 14.73 -22.31 0.34
CA PHE A 62 14.88 -23.71 -0.09
C PHE A 62 15.86 -23.88 -1.27
N VAL A 63 16.46 -22.79 -1.75
CA VAL A 63 17.38 -22.78 -2.88
C VAL A 63 18.82 -22.85 -2.38
N ASN A 64 19.68 -23.57 -3.11
CA ASN A 64 21.10 -23.61 -2.77
C ASN A 64 21.72 -22.21 -2.84
N PHE A 65 22.48 -21.84 -1.82
CA PHE A 65 23.11 -20.52 -1.68
C PHE A 65 23.95 -20.12 -2.92
N SER A 66 24.63 -21.08 -3.56
CA SER A 66 25.48 -20.83 -4.73
C SER A 66 24.72 -20.31 -5.97
N VAL A 67 23.40 -20.53 -6.05
CA VAL A 67 22.56 -20.12 -7.19
C VAL A 67 21.51 -19.06 -6.83
N LEU A 68 21.57 -18.46 -5.64
CA LEU A 68 20.62 -17.44 -5.21
C LEU A 68 20.59 -16.21 -6.13
N GLY A 69 21.75 -15.81 -6.68
CA GLY A 69 21.82 -14.73 -7.66
C GLY A 69 21.05 -15.04 -8.94
N GLU A 70 21.16 -16.25 -9.46
CA GLU A 70 20.40 -16.71 -10.64
C GLU A 70 18.90 -16.82 -10.33
N TYR A 71 18.55 -17.32 -9.14
CA TYR A 71 17.17 -17.40 -8.68
C TYR A 71 16.53 -16.01 -8.52
N PHE A 72 17.30 -15.04 -8.04
CA PHE A 72 16.85 -13.63 -7.99
C PHE A 72 16.53 -13.11 -9.39
N VAL A 73 17.44 -13.29 -10.36
CA VAL A 73 17.23 -12.86 -11.75
C VAL A 73 15.99 -13.52 -12.36
N LEU A 74 15.82 -14.83 -12.16
CA LEU A 74 14.63 -15.55 -12.61
C LEU A 74 13.35 -15.03 -11.94
N SER A 75 13.43 -14.68 -10.65
CA SER A 75 12.29 -14.12 -9.91
C SER A 75 11.90 -12.73 -10.43
N MET A 76 12.89 -11.91 -10.80
CA MET A 76 12.66 -10.61 -11.45
C MET A 76 11.99 -10.78 -12.82
N GLN A 77 12.42 -11.73 -13.65
CA GLN A 77 11.79 -12.03 -14.93
C GLN A 77 10.32 -12.47 -14.77
N LYS A 78 10.06 -13.41 -13.86
CA LYS A 78 8.68 -13.85 -13.56
C LYS A 78 7.78 -12.73 -13.02
N LYS A 79 8.35 -11.79 -12.26
CA LYS A 79 7.66 -10.58 -11.84
C LYS A 79 7.32 -9.69 -13.03
N ASP A 80 8.26 -9.49 -13.97
CA ASP A 80 8.05 -8.67 -15.17
C ASP A 80 6.95 -9.28 -16.06
N GLU A 81 6.99 -10.58 -16.31
CA GLU A 81 5.96 -11.33 -17.06
C GLU A 81 4.57 -11.15 -16.45
N LEU A 82 4.46 -11.28 -15.13
CA LEU A 82 3.18 -11.08 -14.42
C LEU A 82 2.66 -9.65 -14.57
N VAL A 83 3.53 -8.66 -14.38
CA VAL A 83 3.18 -7.23 -14.50
C VAL A 83 2.72 -6.92 -15.92
N GLU A 84 3.44 -7.38 -16.93
CA GLU A 84 3.11 -7.16 -18.35
C GLU A 84 1.75 -7.79 -18.71
N ALA A 85 1.52 -9.04 -18.32
CA ALA A 85 0.24 -9.72 -18.55
C ALA A 85 -0.93 -8.99 -17.90
N LEU A 86 -0.77 -8.51 -16.65
CA LEU A 86 -1.81 -7.76 -15.95
C LEU A 86 -2.03 -6.37 -16.55
N ARG A 87 -0.98 -5.68 -16.97
CA ARG A 87 -1.05 -4.40 -17.68
C ARG A 87 -1.84 -4.53 -18.97
N ALA A 88 -1.48 -5.50 -19.80
CA ALA A 88 -2.19 -5.80 -21.05
C ALA A 88 -3.66 -6.14 -20.83
N LYS A 89 -3.98 -6.97 -19.83
CA LYS A 89 -5.35 -7.31 -19.45
C LYS A 89 -6.17 -6.08 -19.05
N ASN A 90 -5.58 -5.16 -18.26
CA ASN A 90 -6.27 -3.94 -17.84
C ASN A 90 -6.54 -2.99 -19.00
N LEU A 91 -5.60 -2.84 -19.93
CA LEU A 91 -5.81 -2.06 -21.13
C LEU A 91 -6.90 -2.66 -22.02
N ALA A 92 -6.84 -3.97 -22.29
CA ALA A 92 -7.82 -4.67 -23.12
C ALA A 92 -9.26 -4.54 -22.57
N MET A 93 -9.42 -4.57 -21.24
CA MET A 93 -10.73 -4.41 -20.59
C MET A 93 -11.40 -3.08 -20.94
N LEU A 94 -10.62 -2.01 -21.12
CA LEU A 94 -11.16 -0.68 -21.45
C LEU A 94 -11.24 -0.45 -22.95
N LYS A 95 -10.17 -0.74 -23.71
CA LYS A 95 -10.14 -0.56 -25.17
C LYS A 95 -11.19 -1.38 -25.94
N GLY A 96 -11.68 -2.46 -25.35
CA GLY A 96 -12.75 -3.28 -25.93
C GLY A 96 -14.16 -2.66 -25.84
N ASN A 97 -14.34 -1.54 -25.13
CA ASN A 97 -15.62 -0.88 -24.95
C ASN A 97 -15.72 0.37 -25.85
N PRO A 98 -16.71 0.44 -26.77
CA PRO A 98 -16.83 1.57 -27.70
C PRO A 98 -17.17 2.92 -27.03
N ASN A 99 -17.59 2.88 -25.78
CA ASN A 99 -17.89 4.08 -24.99
C ASN A 99 -16.68 4.59 -24.20
N ILE A 100 -15.48 3.98 -24.34
CA ILE A 100 -14.28 4.39 -23.61
C ILE A 100 -13.17 4.75 -24.59
N ASP A 101 -12.72 5.98 -24.52
CA ASP A 101 -11.51 6.45 -25.17
C ASP A 101 -10.36 6.43 -24.14
N VAL A 102 -9.39 5.50 -24.33
CA VAL A 102 -8.13 5.53 -23.59
C VAL A 102 -7.16 6.43 -24.32
N ILE A 103 -6.74 7.51 -23.67
CA ILE A 103 -5.95 8.59 -24.25
C ILE A 103 -4.58 8.62 -23.58
N ASP A 104 -3.53 8.41 -24.38
CA ASP A 104 -2.16 8.56 -23.90
C ASP A 104 -1.77 10.01 -23.87
N GLY A 105 -1.38 10.51 -22.70
CA GLY A 105 -0.96 11.90 -22.51
C GLY A 105 -1.10 12.41 -21.09
N GLU A 106 -0.59 13.59 -20.84
CA GLU A 106 -0.69 14.30 -19.56
C GLU A 106 -1.91 15.19 -19.53
N GLY A 107 -2.82 14.94 -18.58
CA GLY A 107 -4.02 15.73 -18.37
C GLY A 107 -3.79 16.85 -17.39
N SER A 108 -4.16 18.09 -17.75
CA SER A 108 -4.16 19.25 -16.85
C SER A 108 -5.42 20.09 -17.05
N PHE A 109 -5.96 20.62 -15.96
CA PHE A 109 -7.17 21.46 -16.03
C PHE A 109 -6.92 22.77 -16.75
N THR A 110 -7.86 23.17 -17.61
CA THR A 110 -7.97 24.51 -18.18
C THR A 110 -9.15 25.29 -17.60
N SER A 111 -10.16 24.57 -17.10
CA SER A 111 -11.30 25.11 -16.36
C SER A 111 -11.92 24.02 -15.48
N ALA A 112 -13.02 24.30 -14.80
CA ALA A 112 -13.74 23.34 -13.96
C ALA A 112 -14.31 22.13 -14.74
N ASN A 113 -14.47 22.23 -16.04
CA ASN A 113 -15.06 21.19 -16.90
C ASN A 113 -14.23 20.89 -18.16
N SER A 114 -13.02 21.41 -18.27
CA SER A 114 -12.12 21.19 -19.41
C SER A 114 -10.73 20.75 -18.96
N VAL A 115 -10.17 19.82 -19.71
CA VAL A 115 -8.84 19.23 -19.51
C VAL A 115 -8.05 19.33 -20.82
N ARG A 116 -6.88 19.93 -20.75
CA ARG A 116 -5.88 19.85 -21.83
C ARG A 116 -5.11 18.55 -21.68
N VAL A 117 -4.98 17.81 -22.77
CA VAL A 117 -4.17 16.61 -22.87
C VAL A 117 -2.95 16.91 -23.72
N LEU A 118 -1.75 16.75 -23.15
CA LEU A 118 -0.47 16.81 -23.85
C LEU A 118 -0.06 15.37 -24.23
N SER A 119 -0.15 15.04 -25.50
CA SER A 119 0.23 13.73 -26.02
C SER A 119 1.77 13.55 -26.06
N PRO A 120 2.30 12.30 -26.10
CA PRO A 120 3.74 12.04 -26.12
C PRO A 120 4.48 12.64 -27.33
N ASP A 121 3.79 12.90 -28.44
CA ASP A 121 4.32 13.56 -29.64
C ASP A 121 4.34 15.10 -29.53
N GLY A 122 3.98 15.65 -28.37
CA GLY A 122 3.94 17.09 -28.11
C GLY A 122 2.68 17.81 -28.60
N GLN A 123 1.74 17.10 -29.23
CA GLN A 123 0.44 17.71 -29.61
C GLN A 123 -0.43 17.94 -28.39
N THR A 124 -1.23 18.99 -28.43
CA THR A 124 -2.18 19.30 -27.37
C THR A 124 -3.59 19.30 -27.92
N ARG A 125 -4.51 18.75 -27.14
CA ARG A 125 -5.95 18.89 -27.40
C ARG A 125 -6.68 19.23 -26.10
N GLU A 126 -7.78 19.93 -26.20
CA GLU A 126 -8.69 20.18 -25.09
C GLU A 126 -9.92 19.27 -25.21
N ILE A 127 -10.33 18.67 -24.10
CA ILE A 127 -11.57 17.87 -24.00
C ILE A 127 -12.37 18.32 -22.79
N SER A 128 -13.68 18.15 -22.85
CA SER A 128 -14.61 18.63 -21.84
C SER A 128 -15.56 17.54 -21.35
N ALA A 129 -15.93 17.62 -20.06
CA ALA A 129 -16.95 16.74 -19.46
C ALA A 129 -17.68 17.44 -18.32
N GLU A 130 -18.89 16.93 -18.02
CA GLU A 130 -19.66 17.35 -16.85
C GLU A 130 -19.05 16.85 -15.56
N THR A 131 -18.49 15.64 -15.59
CA THR A 131 -17.83 15.02 -14.45
C THR A 131 -16.36 14.72 -14.75
N ILE A 132 -15.46 15.13 -13.84
CA ILE A 132 -14.04 14.84 -13.95
C ILE A 132 -13.59 14.13 -12.66
N VAL A 133 -12.87 13.00 -12.79
CA VAL A 133 -12.37 12.21 -11.66
C VAL A 133 -10.85 12.16 -11.68
N VAL A 134 -10.23 12.71 -10.66
CA VAL A 134 -8.78 12.70 -10.50
C VAL A 134 -8.37 11.42 -9.77
N ASN A 135 -7.60 10.55 -10.44
CA ASN A 135 -7.07 9.31 -9.90
C ASN A 135 -5.59 9.12 -10.24
N THR A 136 -4.83 10.22 -10.18
CA THR A 136 -3.41 10.28 -10.53
C THR A 136 -2.50 9.63 -9.48
N GLY A 137 -3.06 9.23 -8.35
CA GLY A 137 -2.35 8.48 -7.31
C GLY A 137 -1.33 9.30 -6.54
N SER A 138 -0.24 8.66 -6.18
CA SER A 138 0.86 9.23 -5.41
C SER A 138 2.21 8.99 -6.09
N ARG A 139 3.21 9.73 -5.68
CA ARG A 139 4.61 9.57 -6.06
C ARG A 139 5.50 9.53 -4.83
N GLU A 140 6.69 9.05 -4.98
CA GLU A 140 7.69 8.96 -3.92
C GLU A 140 8.13 10.34 -3.41
N VAL A 141 8.51 10.38 -2.16
CA VAL A 141 9.15 11.54 -1.55
C VAL A 141 10.65 11.46 -1.79
N GLU A 142 11.19 12.45 -2.49
CA GLU A 142 12.62 12.57 -2.73
C GLU A 142 13.39 12.84 -1.43
N PRO A 143 14.64 12.38 -1.33
CA PRO A 143 15.53 12.73 -0.23
C PRO A 143 15.67 14.24 -0.06
N SER A 144 15.65 14.72 1.19
CA SER A 144 15.88 16.14 1.52
C SER A 144 17.38 16.46 1.75
N PHE A 145 18.24 15.47 1.62
CA PHE A 145 19.70 15.58 1.70
C PHE A 145 20.33 15.34 0.33
N GLU A 146 21.59 15.72 0.17
CA GLU A 146 22.31 15.58 -1.10
C GLU A 146 22.46 14.11 -1.51
N VAL A 147 22.01 13.78 -2.74
CA VAL A 147 22.20 12.46 -3.36
C VAL A 147 22.95 12.62 -4.67
N SER A 148 24.15 12.03 -4.72
CA SER A 148 25.02 11.92 -5.91
C SER A 148 25.55 10.50 -6.01
N SER A 149 24.65 9.56 -6.39
CA SER A 149 24.94 8.12 -6.43
C SER A 149 24.17 7.48 -7.58
N GLN A 150 24.86 6.60 -8.34
CA GLN A 150 24.27 5.81 -9.43
C GLN A 150 23.60 4.52 -8.92
N ILE A 151 23.76 4.21 -7.65
CA ILE A 151 23.22 3.02 -6.98
C ILE A 151 22.19 3.40 -5.90
N ALA A 152 21.65 4.62 -5.98
CA ALA A 152 20.51 5.07 -5.17
C ALA A 152 19.22 4.90 -5.97
N TYR A 153 18.28 4.17 -5.42
CA TYR A 153 17.04 3.77 -6.08
C TYR A 153 15.82 4.20 -5.27
N SER A 154 14.78 4.58 -5.98
CA SER A 154 13.43 4.63 -5.46
C SER A 154 12.83 3.23 -5.32
N SER A 155 11.64 3.11 -4.71
CA SER A 155 10.92 1.83 -4.62
C SER A 155 10.46 1.30 -5.99
N GLU A 156 10.33 2.17 -6.99
CA GLU A 156 10.00 1.80 -8.37
C GLU A 156 11.23 1.34 -9.16
N GLU A 157 12.35 2.07 -9.02
CA GLU A 157 13.60 1.78 -9.74
C GLU A 157 14.26 0.48 -9.28
N ILE A 158 14.27 0.21 -7.97
CA ILE A 158 14.88 -1.02 -7.40
C ILE A 158 14.24 -2.31 -7.91
N LEU A 159 12.96 -2.25 -8.36
CA LEU A 159 12.27 -3.37 -9.00
C LEU A 159 12.84 -3.75 -10.38
N ASN A 160 13.79 -2.98 -10.91
CA ASN A 160 14.45 -3.23 -12.20
C ASN A 160 15.89 -3.73 -12.05
N LEU A 161 16.36 -4.00 -10.82
CA LEU A 161 17.71 -4.52 -10.59
C LEU A 161 17.93 -5.84 -11.38
N LYS A 162 19.12 -5.95 -11.97
CA LYS A 162 19.54 -7.16 -12.73
C LYS A 162 20.47 -8.06 -11.93
N ILE A 163 20.99 -7.56 -10.82
CA ILE A 163 21.94 -8.25 -9.95
C ILE A 163 21.48 -8.08 -8.51
N LEU A 164 21.50 -9.18 -7.74
CA LEU A 164 21.21 -9.13 -6.31
C LEU A 164 22.35 -8.37 -5.61
N PRO A 165 22.07 -7.25 -4.92
CA PRO A 165 23.10 -6.55 -4.16
C PRO A 165 23.58 -7.41 -2.98
N LYS A 166 24.88 -7.39 -2.70
CA LYS A 166 25.44 -8.07 -1.52
C LYS A 166 25.04 -7.36 -0.24
N HIS A 167 25.06 -6.02 -0.27
CA HIS A 167 24.60 -5.18 0.83
C HIS A 167 23.63 -4.12 0.30
N LEU A 168 22.41 -4.15 0.80
CA LEU A 168 21.37 -3.13 0.56
C LEU A 168 21.18 -2.28 1.82
N VAL A 169 21.36 -0.96 1.68
CA VAL A 169 21.00 0.00 2.73
C VAL A 169 19.66 0.64 2.39
N ILE A 170 18.71 0.58 3.30
CA ILE A 170 17.37 1.15 3.15
C ILE A 170 17.25 2.39 4.04
N ILE A 171 16.90 3.51 3.43
CA ILE A 171 16.70 4.80 4.09
C ILE A 171 15.18 5.00 4.28
N GLY A 172 14.71 4.72 5.50
CA GLY A 172 13.29 4.79 5.86
C GLY A 172 12.70 3.46 6.33
N GLY A 173 12.08 3.47 7.51
CA GLY A 173 11.47 2.30 8.19
C GLY A 173 9.95 2.27 8.11
N GLY A 174 9.36 2.78 7.03
CA GLY A 174 7.93 2.63 6.74
C GLY A 174 7.61 1.26 6.11
N PHE A 175 6.33 1.01 5.81
CA PHE A 175 5.87 -0.27 5.24
C PHE A 175 6.68 -0.69 4.02
N ILE A 176 6.90 0.23 3.07
CA ILE A 176 7.70 -0.04 1.87
C ILE A 176 9.12 -0.48 2.25
N GLY A 177 9.81 0.30 3.08
CA GLY A 177 11.19 -0.03 3.48
C GLY A 177 11.30 -1.39 4.18
N LEU A 178 10.37 -1.71 5.08
CA LEU A 178 10.36 -2.99 5.82
C LEU A 178 10.01 -4.19 4.94
N GLU A 179 9.11 -4.02 3.96
CA GLU A 179 8.79 -5.06 2.98
C GLU A 179 10.01 -5.37 2.10
N PHE A 180 10.70 -4.34 1.59
CA PHE A 180 11.93 -4.51 0.84
C PHE A 180 13.06 -5.09 1.69
N ALA A 181 13.15 -4.71 2.97
CA ALA A 181 14.14 -5.28 3.89
C ALA A 181 13.95 -6.80 4.03
N SER A 182 12.74 -7.24 4.34
CA SER A 182 12.41 -8.67 4.46
C SER A 182 12.62 -9.42 3.13
N MET A 183 12.25 -8.80 2.00
CA MET A 183 12.40 -9.38 0.68
C MET A 183 13.87 -9.61 0.29
N PHE A 184 14.72 -8.58 0.38
CA PHE A 184 16.12 -8.70 0.01
C PHE A 184 16.91 -9.58 0.99
N ALA A 185 16.62 -9.52 2.29
CA ALA A 185 17.19 -10.45 3.26
C ALA A 185 16.81 -11.91 2.94
N GLY A 186 15.56 -12.14 2.51
CA GLY A 186 15.10 -13.46 2.06
C GLY A 186 15.82 -13.97 0.82
N PHE A 187 16.24 -13.10 -0.09
CA PHE A 187 17.11 -13.46 -1.23
C PHE A 187 18.59 -13.62 -0.86
N GLY A 188 19.00 -13.29 0.38
CA GLY A 188 20.37 -13.49 0.87
C GLY A 188 21.25 -12.24 0.86
N SER A 189 20.71 -11.06 0.59
CA SER A 189 21.43 -9.80 0.79
C SER A 189 21.65 -9.51 2.28
N LYS A 190 22.80 -8.94 2.65
CA LYS A 190 22.91 -8.18 3.90
C LYS A 190 22.01 -6.96 3.78
N VAL A 191 21.19 -6.68 4.78
CA VAL A 191 20.26 -5.53 4.75
C VAL A 191 20.41 -4.68 6.03
N SER A 192 20.61 -3.37 5.86
CA SER A 192 20.60 -2.40 6.95
C SER A 192 19.47 -1.38 6.71
N VAL A 193 18.53 -1.25 7.64
CA VAL A 193 17.45 -0.25 7.61
C VAL A 193 17.81 0.90 8.55
N LEU A 194 18.01 2.08 7.99
CA LEU A 194 18.32 3.30 8.71
C LEU A 194 17.08 4.20 8.74
N MET A 195 16.69 4.69 9.92
CA MET A 195 15.50 5.52 10.07
C MET A 195 15.67 6.66 11.07
N ARG A 196 14.97 7.77 10.85
CA ARG A 196 14.99 8.95 11.73
C ARG A 196 14.20 8.72 13.02
N SER A 197 13.08 8.03 12.94
CA SER A 197 12.18 7.80 14.07
C SER A 197 12.42 6.44 14.72
N LYS A 198 11.75 6.18 15.84
CA LYS A 198 11.64 4.84 16.41
C LYS A 198 10.95 3.89 15.44
N PHE A 199 11.33 2.62 15.50
CA PHE A 199 10.74 1.54 14.72
C PHE A 199 9.24 1.41 15.01
N MET A 200 8.41 1.44 13.97
CA MET A 200 6.95 1.31 14.04
C MET A 200 6.30 2.10 15.19
N LYS A 201 6.69 3.37 15.38
CA LYS A 201 6.30 4.23 16.52
C LYS A 201 4.78 4.37 16.76
N ASN A 202 3.98 4.08 15.75
CA ASN A 202 2.52 4.17 15.83
C ASN A 202 1.86 2.85 16.25
N GLU A 203 2.63 1.75 16.32
CA GLU A 203 2.17 0.47 16.79
C GLU A 203 2.23 0.36 18.32
N ASP A 204 1.49 -0.61 18.88
CA ASP A 204 1.68 -1.03 20.24
C ASP A 204 3.08 -1.64 20.40
N GLU A 205 3.71 -1.42 21.56
CA GLU A 205 5.11 -1.76 21.79
C GLU A 205 5.41 -3.27 21.62
N ASP A 206 4.52 -4.14 22.10
CA ASP A 206 4.63 -5.59 21.99
C ASP A 206 4.53 -6.07 20.52
N VAL A 207 3.64 -5.45 19.73
CA VAL A 207 3.50 -5.74 18.29
C VAL A 207 4.74 -5.28 17.54
N SER A 208 5.19 -4.05 17.81
CA SER A 208 6.43 -3.48 17.23
C SER A 208 7.66 -4.35 17.55
N ALA A 209 7.79 -4.78 18.81
CA ALA A 209 8.89 -5.65 19.24
C ALA A 209 8.86 -7.01 18.53
N SER A 210 7.67 -7.60 18.35
CA SER A 210 7.48 -8.87 17.64
C SER A 210 7.96 -8.77 16.19
N VAL A 211 7.55 -7.71 15.46
CA VAL A 211 7.97 -7.48 14.05
C VAL A 211 9.48 -7.22 13.97
N LYS A 212 10.02 -6.40 14.89
CA LYS A 212 11.45 -6.09 14.93
C LYS A 212 12.29 -7.35 15.13
N SER A 213 11.88 -8.19 16.08
CA SER A 213 12.56 -9.47 16.37
C SER A 213 12.56 -10.39 15.15
N ALA A 214 11.43 -10.52 14.45
CA ALA A 214 11.33 -11.36 13.25
C ALA A 214 12.23 -10.86 12.10
N LEU A 215 12.32 -9.54 11.88
CA LEU A 215 13.24 -8.96 10.88
C LEU A 215 14.71 -9.17 11.27
N GLN A 216 15.05 -8.98 12.55
CA GLN A 216 16.40 -9.23 13.05
C GLN A 216 16.80 -10.70 12.95
N ALA A 217 15.86 -11.63 13.19
CA ALA A 217 16.08 -13.06 12.98
C ALA A 217 16.34 -13.42 11.50
N GLN A 218 15.84 -12.60 10.55
CA GLN A 218 16.19 -12.69 9.12
C GLN A 218 17.55 -12.06 8.79
N GLY A 219 18.28 -11.50 9.76
CA GLY A 219 19.55 -10.83 9.55
C GLY A 219 19.44 -9.34 9.16
N VAL A 220 18.27 -8.74 9.29
CA VAL A 220 18.09 -7.30 9.02
C VAL A 220 18.62 -6.48 10.19
N GLU A 221 19.58 -5.61 9.91
CA GLU A 221 20.08 -4.61 10.87
C GLU A 221 19.13 -3.40 10.89
N ILE A 222 18.72 -2.95 12.07
CA ILE A 222 17.79 -1.82 12.23
C ILE A 222 18.45 -0.73 13.08
N ILE A 223 18.66 0.45 12.49
CA ILE A 223 19.34 1.61 13.12
C ILE A 223 18.35 2.78 13.18
N GLU A 224 17.98 3.15 14.40
CA GLU A 224 17.00 4.21 14.69
C GLU A 224 17.70 5.52 15.07
N GLY A 225 17.04 6.66 14.87
CA GLY A 225 17.58 7.96 15.28
C GLY A 225 18.62 8.56 14.34
N CYS A 226 18.67 8.10 13.09
CA CYS A 226 19.61 8.61 12.08
C CYS A 226 19.19 9.99 11.56
N GLU A 227 20.14 10.92 11.48
CA GLU A 227 20.02 12.18 10.74
C GLU A 227 20.88 12.08 9.47
N PHE A 228 20.22 11.99 8.30
CA PHE A 228 20.92 11.79 7.03
C PHE A 228 21.56 13.08 6.53
N LEU A 229 22.82 13.00 6.10
CA LEU A 229 23.63 14.15 5.66
C LEU A 229 23.85 14.16 4.15
N SER A 230 24.38 13.07 3.60
CA SER A 230 24.61 12.94 2.15
C SER A 230 24.80 11.49 1.74
N LEU A 231 24.43 11.17 0.49
CA LEU A 231 24.75 9.92 -0.19
C LEU A 231 25.58 10.23 -1.42
N LYS A 232 26.86 9.84 -1.42
CA LYS A 232 27.81 10.09 -2.52
C LYS A 232 28.51 8.80 -2.92
N GLY A 233 28.43 8.47 -4.22
CA GLY A 233 28.95 7.20 -4.71
C GLY A 233 28.31 6.01 -3.99
N ASP A 234 29.10 5.26 -3.26
CA ASP A 234 28.70 4.08 -2.48
C ASP A 234 28.66 4.32 -0.96
N GLU A 235 28.80 5.60 -0.51
CA GLU A 235 28.84 5.97 0.91
C GLU A 235 27.68 6.86 1.32
N LEU A 236 26.90 6.43 2.32
CA LEU A 236 25.90 7.24 3.03
C LEU A 236 26.47 7.75 4.35
N LYS A 237 26.48 9.08 4.54
CA LYS A 237 26.86 9.76 5.79
C LYS A 237 25.63 10.17 6.57
N PHE A 238 25.65 9.92 7.88
CA PHE A 238 24.57 10.28 8.80
C PHE A 238 25.11 10.53 10.20
N ASN A 239 24.38 11.30 11.01
CA ASN A 239 24.64 11.41 12.45
C ASN A 239 23.78 10.38 13.19
N LEU A 240 24.38 9.79 14.24
CA LEU A 240 23.70 8.88 15.17
C LEU A 240 24.13 9.24 16.59
N ALA A 241 23.20 9.64 17.43
CA ALA A 241 23.45 10.10 18.80
C ALA A 241 24.51 11.21 18.91
N GLY A 242 24.55 12.12 17.91
CA GLY A 242 25.51 13.24 17.82
C GLY A 242 26.86 12.88 17.22
N GLU A 243 27.13 11.63 16.90
CA GLU A 243 28.36 11.19 16.23
C GLU A 243 28.14 11.02 14.73
N SER A 244 29.11 11.46 13.93
CA SER A 244 29.12 11.22 12.49
C SER A 244 29.48 9.77 12.18
N LYS A 245 28.67 9.11 11.38
CA LYS A 245 28.82 7.73 10.92
C LYS A 245 28.77 7.69 9.40
N ALA A 246 29.31 6.62 8.84
CA ALA A 246 29.18 6.31 7.43
C ALA A 246 28.91 4.82 7.22
N VAL A 247 28.19 4.48 6.16
CA VAL A 247 27.97 3.11 5.71
C VAL A 247 28.14 3.03 4.21
N THR A 248 28.82 1.98 3.73
CA THR A 248 28.97 1.67 2.30
C THR A 248 28.09 0.49 1.91
N ALA A 249 27.58 0.52 0.68
CA ALA A 249 26.70 -0.53 0.16
C ALA A 249 26.80 -0.66 -1.37
N ASP A 250 26.28 -1.76 -1.89
CA ASP A 250 26.16 -1.99 -3.36
C ASP A 250 24.86 -1.40 -3.93
N ALA A 251 23.88 -1.10 -3.07
CA ALA A 251 22.63 -0.45 -3.43
C ALA A 251 22.04 0.31 -2.23
N PHE A 252 21.39 1.44 -2.51
CA PHE A 252 20.62 2.21 -1.55
C PHE A 252 19.17 2.33 -2.04
N LEU A 253 18.23 2.07 -1.14
CA LEU A 253 16.80 2.32 -1.36
C LEU A 253 16.34 3.47 -0.48
N TYR A 254 15.83 4.55 -1.07
CA TYR A 254 15.11 5.56 -0.30
C TYR A 254 13.60 5.26 -0.30
N ALA A 255 13.07 5.00 0.90
CA ALA A 255 11.66 4.69 1.16
C ALA A 255 11.07 5.69 2.17
N LEU A 256 11.12 6.98 1.80
CA LEU A 256 10.85 8.13 2.67
C LEU A 256 9.37 8.51 2.76
N GLY A 257 8.51 7.75 2.11
CA GLY A 257 7.07 7.95 2.05
C GLY A 257 6.57 8.31 0.65
N ARG A 258 5.28 8.61 0.56
CA ARG A 258 4.62 8.99 -0.69
C ARG A 258 3.85 10.29 -0.49
N ARG A 259 3.65 11.04 -1.57
CA ARG A 259 2.85 12.27 -1.62
C ARG A 259 1.91 12.24 -2.81
N ALA A 260 0.80 12.97 -2.73
CA ALA A 260 -0.16 13.10 -3.81
C ALA A 260 0.48 13.57 -5.12
N ASN A 261 0.07 12.98 -6.24
CA ASN A 261 0.58 13.35 -7.57
C ASN A 261 -0.33 14.40 -8.20
N THR A 262 -0.20 15.66 -7.74
CA THR A 262 -1.07 16.79 -8.09
C THR A 262 -0.36 17.94 -8.80
N ASN A 263 0.97 17.98 -8.83
CA ASN A 263 1.75 19.14 -9.24
C ASN A 263 1.45 19.61 -10.70
N ASP A 264 1.23 18.67 -11.62
CA ASP A 264 1.13 18.96 -13.05
C ASP A 264 -0.34 19.10 -13.51
N LEU A 265 -1.30 18.99 -12.57
CA LEU A 265 -2.73 19.01 -12.85
C LEU A 265 -3.33 20.40 -13.07
N ASN A 266 -2.63 21.49 -12.69
CA ASN A 266 -3.16 22.87 -12.73
C ASN A 266 -4.52 23.01 -12.01
N LEU A 267 -4.62 22.45 -10.80
CA LEU A 267 -5.86 22.37 -9.99
C LEU A 267 -6.51 23.75 -9.75
N ALA A 268 -5.69 24.81 -9.67
CA ALA A 268 -6.19 26.18 -9.45
C ALA A 268 -7.11 26.66 -10.58
N ALA A 269 -6.84 26.27 -11.84
CA ALA A 269 -7.69 26.64 -12.99
C ALA A 269 -9.11 26.05 -12.89
N ALA A 270 -9.27 24.96 -12.13
CA ALA A 270 -10.55 24.31 -11.87
C ALA A 270 -11.17 24.69 -10.52
N GLY A 271 -10.52 25.51 -9.70
CA GLY A 271 -10.97 25.86 -8.34
C GLY A 271 -10.86 24.72 -7.33
N VAL A 272 -10.04 23.70 -7.61
CA VAL A 272 -9.81 22.56 -6.74
C VAL A 272 -8.78 22.91 -5.67
N GLN A 273 -9.14 22.75 -4.40
CA GLN A 273 -8.29 23.04 -3.25
C GLN A 273 -7.50 21.80 -2.82
N THR A 274 -6.30 22.05 -2.29
CA THR A 274 -5.44 21.04 -1.69
C THR A 274 -5.08 21.41 -0.24
N ASP A 275 -4.74 20.41 0.56
CA ASP A 275 -4.16 20.63 1.88
C ASP A 275 -2.66 21.04 1.79
N ALA A 276 -2.02 21.26 2.94
CA ALA A 276 -0.61 21.63 3.02
C ALA A 276 0.36 20.56 2.47
N HIS A 277 -0.09 19.32 2.28
CA HIS A 277 0.67 18.22 1.71
C HIS A 277 0.41 18.01 0.22
N GLY A 278 -0.45 18.84 -0.39
CA GLY A 278 -0.82 18.76 -1.81
C GLY A 278 -1.91 17.71 -2.09
N ASN A 279 -2.56 17.15 -1.07
CA ASN A 279 -3.67 16.22 -1.26
C ASN A 279 -4.94 16.99 -1.63
N ILE A 280 -5.73 16.48 -2.58
CA ILE A 280 -7.01 17.08 -2.95
C ILE A 280 -8.00 16.95 -1.79
N ILE A 281 -8.52 18.08 -1.31
CA ILE A 281 -9.54 18.13 -0.26
C ILE A 281 -10.87 17.67 -0.85
N THR A 282 -11.55 16.73 -0.18
CA THR A 282 -12.83 16.18 -0.60
C THR A 282 -13.84 16.14 0.54
N ASN A 283 -15.13 16.18 0.20
CA ASN A 283 -16.22 15.88 1.11
C ASN A 283 -16.40 14.36 1.30
N GLU A 284 -17.41 13.94 2.04
CA GLU A 284 -17.69 12.52 2.33
C GLU A 284 -18.09 11.68 1.11
N HIS A 285 -18.54 12.32 0.02
CA HIS A 285 -18.85 11.70 -1.28
C HIS A 285 -17.66 11.74 -2.25
N LEU A 286 -16.48 12.15 -1.78
CA LEU A 286 -15.25 12.31 -2.56
C LEU A 286 -15.31 13.39 -3.64
N GLN A 287 -16.27 14.31 -3.57
CA GLN A 287 -16.31 15.50 -4.38
C GLN A 287 -15.35 16.55 -3.82
N SER A 288 -14.59 17.19 -4.71
CA SER A 288 -13.65 18.27 -4.35
C SER A 288 -14.38 19.57 -3.99
N SER A 289 -13.63 20.65 -3.76
CA SER A 289 -14.16 22.01 -3.60
C SER A 289 -14.85 22.56 -4.85
N ALA A 290 -14.60 21.95 -6.03
CA ALA A 290 -15.21 22.32 -7.30
C ALA A 290 -16.32 21.34 -7.68
N ALA A 291 -17.49 21.86 -8.05
CA ALA A 291 -18.63 21.04 -8.46
C ALA A 291 -18.27 20.20 -9.71
N GLY A 292 -18.73 18.95 -9.75
CA GLY A 292 -18.45 18.01 -10.84
C GLY A 292 -17.07 17.40 -10.83
N ILE A 293 -16.16 17.81 -9.93
CA ILE A 293 -14.81 17.24 -9.82
C ILE A 293 -14.69 16.37 -8.57
N TYR A 294 -14.27 15.12 -8.75
CA TYR A 294 -14.06 14.13 -7.71
C TYR A 294 -12.58 13.72 -7.64
N ALA A 295 -12.14 13.24 -6.48
CA ALA A 295 -10.81 12.66 -6.32
C ALA A 295 -10.91 11.28 -5.65
N ALA A 296 -10.11 10.31 -6.14
CA ALA A 296 -10.12 8.94 -5.65
C ALA A 296 -8.71 8.35 -5.50
N GLY A 297 -8.52 7.55 -4.47
CA GLY A 297 -7.25 6.91 -4.14
C GLY A 297 -6.23 7.89 -3.54
N ASP A 298 -4.95 7.59 -3.72
CA ASP A 298 -3.84 8.24 -3.04
C ASP A 298 -3.77 9.76 -3.22
N VAL A 299 -4.32 10.29 -4.31
CA VAL A 299 -4.29 11.73 -4.63
C VAL A 299 -5.02 12.60 -3.60
N ARG A 300 -5.92 12.03 -2.81
CA ARG A 300 -6.62 12.70 -1.71
C ARG A 300 -5.96 12.51 -0.34
N GLY A 301 -4.81 11.82 -0.29
CA GLY A 301 -4.12 11.49 0.96
C GLY A 301 -4.82 10.42 1.78
N GLY A 302 -4.45 10.31 3.06
CA GLY A 302 -4.95 9.29 3.97
C GLY A 302 -4.32 7.92 3.71
N GLU A 303 -5.12 6.87 3.77
CA GLU A 303 -4.65 5.50 3.54
C GLU A 303 -4.47 5.22 2.04
N MET A 304 -3.21 5.05 1.64
CA MET A 304 -2.82 4.83 0.23
C MET A 304 -2.86 3.33 -0.13
N PHE A 305 -4.05 2.73 -0.05
CA PHE A 305 -4.27 1.31 -0.37
C PHE A 305 -5.15 1.12 -1.60
N THR A 306 -4.87 0.09 -2.37
CA THR A 306 -5.63 -0.24 -3.59
C THR A 306 -7.10 -0.58 -3.29
N TYR A 307 -7.39 -1.24 -2.18
CA TYR A 307 -8.75 -1.55 -1.76
C TYR A 307 -9.52 -0.31 -1.27
N THR A 308 -8.84 0.66 -0.63
CA THR A 308 -9.42 1.97 -0.32
C THR A 308 -9.77 2.73 -1.60
N SER A 309 -8.86 2.75 -2.58
CA SER A 309 -9.14 3.32 -3.90
C SER A 309 -10.31 2.63 -4.62
N LEU A 310 -10.45 1.29 -4.49
CA LEU A 310 -11.62 0.57 -5.03
C LEU A 310 -12.91 0.96 -4.32
N ASP A 311 -12.85 1.21 -3.02
CA ASP A 311 -14.01 1.66 -2.26
C ASP A 311 -14.38 3.11 -2.60
N ASP A 312 -13.40 3.96 -2.85
CA ASP A 312 -13.61 5.33 -3.36
C ASP A 312 -14.41 5.31 -4.67
N PHE A 313 -14.07 4.36 -5.59
CA PHE A 313 -14.91 4.14 -6.76
C PHE A 313 -16.38 3.87 -6.39
N ARG A 314 -16.65 3.00 -5.41
CA ARG A 314 -18.02 2.64 -4.99
C ARG A 314 -18.77 3.85 -4.43
N ILE A 315 -18.10 4.71 -3.69
CA ILE A 315 -18.66 5.96 -3.15
C ILE A 315 -19.02 6.92 -4.29
N ILE A 316 -18.09 7.19 -5.20
CA ILE A 316 -18.32 8.08 -6.34
C ILE A 316 -19.43 7.50 -7.25
N PHE A 317 -19.42 6.21 -7.50
CA PHE A 317 -20.44 5.55 -8.33
C PHE A 317 -21.83 5.64 -7.71
N SER A 318 -21.95 5.46 -6.38
CA SER A 318 -23.22 5.66 -5.65
C SER A 318 -23.69 7.13 -5.74
N ALA A 319 -22.78 8.10 -5.63
CA ALA A 319 -23.12 9.51 -5.73
C ALA A 319 -23.57 9.92 -7.14
N LEU A 320 -22.97 9.35 -8.20
CA LEU A 320 -23.26 9.71 -9.58
C LEU A 320 -24.48 8.96 -10.17
N PHE A 321 -24.68 7.70 -9.80
CA PHE A 321 -25.63 6.80 -10.47
C PHE A 321 -26.56 6.04 -9.52
N GLY A 322 -26.40 6.19 -8.22
CA GLY A 322 -27.19 5.53 -7.19
C GLY A 322 -27.96 6.51 -6.32
N ASP A 323 -28.16 6.12 -5.07
CA ASP A 323 -28.86 6.88 -4.04
C ASP A 323 -27.94 7.84 -3.24
N GLY A 324 -26.64 7.81 -3.48
CA GLY A 324 -25.65 8.59 -2.73
C GLY A 324 -25.48 8.15 -1.27
N ALA A 325 -26.06 7.04 -0.85
CA ALA A 325 -26.02 6.60 0.56
C ALA A 325 -24.61 6.17 1.01
N ARG A 326 -23.76 5.74 0.06
CA ARG A 326 -22.38 5.33 0.38
C ARG A 326 -21.45 6.52 0.51
N THR A 327 -20.75 6.60 1.65
CA THR A 327 -19.84 7.71 1.97
C THR A 327 -18.56 7.20 2.65
N THR A 328 -17.57 8.05 2.81
CA THR A 328 -16.36 7.71 3.58
C THR A 328 -16.66 7.49 5.06
N LYS A 329 -17.76 8.06 5.60
CA LYS A 329 -18.16 7.92 7.01
C LYS A 329 -18.75 6.54 7.33
N ASN A 330 -19.39 5.89 6.36
CA ASN A 330 -19.99 4.57 6.54
C ASN A 330 -19.18 3.45 5.86
N ARG A 331 -17.90 3.70 5.62
CA ARG A 331 -16.96 2.70 5.11
C ARG A 331 -16.83 1.55 6.12
N ALA A 332 -16.93 0.32 5.64
CA ALA A 332 -16.75 -0.86 6.48
C ALA A 332 -15.32 -0.91 7.07
N PRO A 333 -15.14 -1.49 8.26
CA PRO A 333 -13.82 -1.76 8.80
C PRO A 333 -12.96 -2.51 7.78
N HIS A 334 -11.73 -2.07 7.60
CA HIS A 334 -10.77 -2.70 6.69
C HIS A 334 -9.39 -2.77 7.34
N ALA A 335 -8.63 -3.76 6.94
CA ALA A 335 -7.33 -4.03 7.51
C ALA A 335 -6.20 -3.31 6.76
N SER A 336 -5.08 -3.07 7.45
CA SER A 336 -3.79 -2.77 6.83
C SER A 336 -2.85 -3.95 7.01
N VAL A 337 -1.97 -4.19 6.03
CA VAL A 337 -1.02 -5.30 6.06
C VAL A 337 0.38 -4.83 5.68
N LEU A 338 1.35 -5.18 6.52
CA LEU A 338 2.78 -5.14 6.23
C LEU A 338 3.21 -6.54 5.77
N PHE A 339 3.58 -6.68 4.51
CA PHE A 339 3.93 -7.96 3.89
C PHE A 339 5.43 -8.26 4.05
N THR A 340 5.83 -8.76 5.21
CA THR A 340 7.16 -9.35 5.44
C THR A 340 7.10 -10.87 5.32
N ARG A 341 8.20 -11.56 5.61
CA ARG A 341 8.20 -13.03 5.70
C ARG A 341 7.10 -13.51 6.65
N THR A 342 7.01 -12.91 7.84
CA THR A 342 5.90 -13.07 8.78
C THR A 342 5.07 -11.78 8.71
N PRO A 343 3.92 -11.75 8.00
CA PRO A 343 3.18 -10.52 7.80
C PRO A 343 2.52 -10.03 9.09
N LEU A 344 2.44 -8.70 9.24
CA LEU A 344 1.61 -8.06 10.26
C LEU A 344 0.34 -7.51 9.60
N ALA A 345 -0.81 -8.00 10.03
CA ALA A 345 -2.12 -7.46 9.64
C ALA A 345 -2.79 -6.77 10.83
N ARG A 346 -3.42 -5.63 10.59
CA ARG A 346 -4.14 -4.85 11.62
C ARG A 346 -5.52 -4.45 11.15
N ILE A 347 -6.45 -4.41 12.10
CA ILE A 347 -7.81 -3.89 11.88
C ILE A 347 -8.29 -3.17 13.15
N GLY A 348 -9.06 -2.09 12.98
CA GLY A 348 -9.63 -1.33 14.09
C GLY A 348 -8.58 -0.60 14.94
N LEU A 349 -8.85 -0.44 16.23
CA LEU A 349 -8.05 0.33 17.17
C LEU A 349 -6.86 -0.49 17.72
N SER A 350 -5.71 0.18 17.91
CA SER A 350 -4.65 -0.36 18.76
C SER A 350 -5.06 -0.35 20.23
N GLU A 351 -4.34 -1.06 21.09
CA GLU A 351 -4.55 -0.99 22.55
C GLU A 351 -4.45 0.45 23.05
N ARG A 352 -3.41 1.18 22.59
CA ARG A 352 -3.23 2.59 22.94
C ARG A 352 -4.44 3.44 22.57
N GLN A 353 -4.90 3.35 21.31
CA GLN A 353 -6.05 4.10 20.82
C GLN A 353 -7.35 3.76 21.56
N ALA A 354 -7.54 2.47 21.87
CA ALA A 354 -8.71 2.03 22.61
C ALA A 354 -8.70 2.56 24.05
N ARG A 355 -7.54 2.59 24.74
CA ARG A 355 -7.40 3.22 26.06
C ARG A 355 -7.66 4.73 26.02
N GLU A 356 -7.11 5.41 25.00
CA GLU A 356 -7.32 6.85 24.77
C GLU A 356 -8.80 7.20 24.50
N SER A 357 -9.60 6.26 23.98
CA SER A 357 -11.04 6.45 23.79
C SER A 357 -11.87 6.45 25.09
N GLY A 358 -11.26 6.14 26.24
CA GLY A 358 -11.91 6.08 27.55
C GLY A 358 -12.76 4.83 27.79
N ARG A 359 -12.72 3.84 26.88
CA ARG A 359 -13.41 2.56 27.06
C ARG A 359 -12.66 1.67 28.05
N GLU A 360 -13.39 0.90 28.85
CA GLU A 360 -12.81 -0.22 29.60
C GLU A 360 -12.56 -1.37 28.65
N ILE A 361 -11.32 -1.85 28.58
CA ILE A 361 -10.91 -2.84 27.58
C ILE A 361 -10.27 -4.08 28.22
N LYS A 362 -10.45 -5.23 27.58
CA LYS A 362 -9.62 -6.42 27.73
C LYS A 362 -8.66 -6.54 26.56
N VAL A 363 -7.41 -6.84 26.85
CA VAL A 363 -6.36 -7.11 25.84
C VAL A 363 -6.04 -8.59 25.87
N LEU A 364 -6.29 -9.25 24.76
CA LEU A 364 -6.08 -10.69 24.58
C LEU A 364 -4.81 -10.90 23.76
N LYS A 365 -3.97 -11.87 24.13
CA LYS A 365 -2.69 -12.13 23.46
C LYS A 365 -2.46 -13.63 23.33
N LEU A 366 -1.97 -14.05 22.17
CA LEU A 366 -1.62 -15.43 21.88
C LEU A 366 -0.26 -15.47 21.16
N SER A 367 0.67 -16.28 21.68
CA SER A 367 1.94 -16.57 21.00
C SER A 367 1.72 -17.61 19.90
N MET A 368 2.25 -17.35 18.70
CA MET A 368 2.16 -18.32 17.60
C MET A 368 2.91 -19.62 17.87
N ALA A 369 3.91 -19.60 18.75
CA ALA A 369 4.62 -20.79 19.19
C ALA A 369 3.71 -21.84 19.89
N THR A 370 2.51 -21.46 20.32
CA THR A 370 1.53 -22.39 20.93
C THR A 370 0.52 -22.94 19.91
N VAL A 371 0.49 -22.43 18.68
CA VAL A 371 -0.52 -22.75 17.65
C VAL A 371 -0.07 -23.97 16.83
N PRO A 372 -0.82 -25.10 16.88
CA PRO A 372 -0.43 -26.32 16.15
C PRO A 372 -0.31 -26.10 14.64
N GLY A 373 -1.26 -25.39 14.01
CA GLY A 373 -1.23 -25.07 12.58
C GLY A 373 0.03 -24.31 12.16
N ALA A 374 0.54 -23.40 13.01
CA ALA A 374 1.78 -22.66 12.74
C ALA A 374 3.01 -23.57 12.76
N LYS A 375 3.03 -24.57 13.66
CA LYS A 375 4.10 -25.60 13.72
C LYS A 375 4.07 -26.53 12.51
N VAL A 376 2.86 -26.89 12.02
CA VAL A 376 2.71 -27.74 10.82
C VAL A 376 3.36 -27.11 9.60
N VAL A 377 3.21 -25.77 9.45
CA VAL A 377 3.84 -25.04 8.33
C VAL A 377 5.26 -24.55 8.65
N ALA A 378 5.83 -24.97 9.78
CA ALA A 378 7.18 -24.60 10.26
C ALA A 378 7.39 -23.07 10.28
N HIS A 379 6.36 -22.32 10.72
CA HIS A 379 6.37 -20.87 10.77
C HIS A 379 5.55 -20.38 11.97
N ASP A 380 6.07 -20.61 13.16
CA ASP A 380 5.42 -20.33 14.46
C ASP A 380 5.94 -19.04 15.13
N GLU A 381 6.58 -18.18 14.35
CA GLU A 381 6.98 -16.83 14.77
C GLU A 381 5.77 -15.92 14.95
N GLY A 382 5.86 -14.99 15.90
CA GLY A 382 4.95 -13.88 16.06
C GLY A 382 3.88 -14.08 17.12
N MET A 383 2.82 -13.28 17.00
CA MET A 383 1.74 -13.21 17.99
C MET A 383 0.43 -12.74 17.37
N MET A 384 -0.67 -13.07 18.01
CA MET A 384 -1.97 -12.45 17.80
C MET A 384 -2.34 -11.61 19.02
N LYS A 385 -2.95 -10.44 18.78
CA LYS A 385 -3.46 -9.55 19.81
C LYS A 385 -4.84 -9.07 19.39
N ALA A 386 -5.78 -9.07 20.34
CA ALA A 386 -7.09 -8.47 20.17
C ALA A 386 -7.41 -7.51 21.29
N VAL A 387 -8.13 -6.44 20.99
CA VAL A 387 -8.62 -5.45 21.93
C VAL A 387 -10.15 -5.52 21.92
N VAL A 388 -10.74 -5.81 23.06
CA VAL A 388 -12.17 -6.06 23.22
C VAL A 388 -12.73 -5.11 24.29
N ASP A 389 -13.90 -4.53 24.03
CA ASP A 389 -14.65 -3.78 25.02
C ASP A 389 -15.10 -4.69 26.14
N ALA A 390 -14.71 -4.41 27.38
CA ALA A 390 -14.90 -5.28 28.51
C ALA A 390 -16.36 -5.53 28.90
N ALA A 391 -17.23 -4.55 28.64
CA ALA A 391 -18.64 -4.61 28.99
C ALA A 391 -19.49 -5.29 27.90
N SER A 392 -19.25 -4.94 26.65
CA SER A 392 -20.10 -5.38 25.52
C SER A 392 -19.58 -6.61 24.79
N GLY A 393 -18.28 -6.92 24.91
CA GLY A 393 -17.60 -7.93 24.10
C GLY A 393 -17.36 -7.51 22.64
N GLU A 394 -17.56 -6.23 22.30
CA GLU A 394 -17.28 -5.69 20.97
C GLU A 394 -15.78 -5.80 20.66
N ILE A 395 -15.43 -6.30 19.46
CA ILE A 395 -14.05 -6.35 19.00
C ILE A 395 -13.67 -4.96 18.49
N LEU A 396 -12.86 -4.23 19.25
CA LEU A 396 -12.42 -2.88 18.92
C LEU A 396 -11.28 -2.87 17.91
N GLY A 397 -10.43 -3.89 17.93
CA GLY A 397 -9.35 -4.05 16.99
C GLY A 397 -8.52 -5.28 17.24
N ALA A 398 -7.63 -5.58 16.27
CA ALA A 398 -6.69 -6.69 16.36
C ALA A 398 -5.41 -6.40 15.58
N ALA A 399 -4.31 -7.02 16.03
CA ALA A 399 -3.03 -7.09 15.35
C ALA A 399 -2.59 -8.55 15.27
N LEU A 400 -2.41 -9.06 14.05
CA LEU A 400 -2.01 -10.42 13.76
C LEU A 400 -0.62 -10.38 13.12
N HIS A 401 0.41 -10.68 13.87
CA HIS A 401 1.76 -10.87 13.35
C HIS A 401 2.04 -12.36 13.26
N CYS A 402 1.66 -12.99 12.15
CA CYS A 402 1.75 -14.43 11.98
C CYS A 402 1.70 -14.85 10.51
N VAL A 403 2.03 -16.09 10.23
CA VAL A 403 1.80 -16.67 8.89
C VAL A 403 0.33 -16.53 8.50
N ASN A 404 0.08 -16.19 7.24
CA ASN A 404 -1.27 -15.96 6.66
C ASN A 404 -2.10 -14.85 7.35
N ALA A 405 -1.50 -13.97 8.15
CA ALA A 405 -2.21 -12.86 8.80
C ALA A 405 -3.05 -12.03 7.82
N HIS A 406 -2.56 -11.83 6.58
CA HIS A 406 -3.22 -11.07 5.51
C HIS A 406 -4.52 -11.72 5.01
N GLU A 407 -4.70 -13.04 5.19
CA GLU A 407 -5.95 -13.74 4.90
C GLU A 407 -6.87 -13.74 6.12
N ILE A 408 -6.35 -14.11 7.28
CA ILE A 408 -7.10 -14.26 8.53
C ILE A 408 -7.73 -12.94 8.98
N VAL A 409 -7.06 -11.81 8.78
CA VAL A 409 -7.61 -10.49 9.13
C VAL A 409 -8.91 -10.16 8.39
N ASN A 410 -9.17 -10.76 7.22
CA ASN A 410 -10.43 -10.58 6.50
C ASN A 410 -11.60 -11.28 7.22
N GLU A 411 -11.36 -12.38 7.94
CA GLU A 411 -12.36 -13.03 8.79
C GLU A 411 -12.80 -12.08 9.92
N LEU A 412 -11.83 -11.42 10.57
CA LEU A 412 -12.12 -10.39 11.58
C LEU A 412 -12.85 -9.18 10.97
N ALA A 413 -12.43 -8.72 9.79
CA ALA A 413 -13.07 -7.59 9.11
C ALA A 413 -14.54 -7.86 8.79
N ILE A 414 -14.87 -9.05 8.29
CA ILE A 414 -16.25 -9.47 8.01
C ILE A 414 -17.06 -9.57 9.31
N ALA A 415 -16.51 -10.21 10.33
CA ALA A 415 -17.18 -10.38 11.62
C ALA A 415 -17.46 -9.02 12.30
N MET A 416 -16.46 -8.11 12.31
CA MET A 416 -16.62 -6.75 12.84
C MET A 416 -17.67 -5.96 12.07
N ALA A 417 -17.71 -6.06 10.74
CA ALA A 417 -18.70 -5.40 9.90
C ALA A 417 -20.14 -5.91 10.16
N LEU A 418 -20.29 -7.15 10.60
CA LEU A 418 -21.56 -7.76 11.01
C LEU A 418 -21.88 -7.54 12.50
N GLY A 419 -21.03 -6.84 13.25
CA GLY A 419 -21.22 -6.62 14.69
C GLY A 419 -20.99 -7.85 15.55
N ALA A 420 -20.24 -8.86 15.06
CA ALA A 420 -19.89 -10.03 15.84
C ALA A 420 -18.98 -9.65 17.02
N LYS A 421 -19.19 -10.32 18.15
CA LYS A 421 -18.46 -10.09 19.40
C LYS A 421 -17.38 -11.16 19.63
N ALA A 422 -16.58 -10.99 20.68
CA ALA A 422 -15.53 -11.93 21.06
C ALA A 422 -16.06 -13.38 21.20
N ASP A 423 -17.24 -13.58 21.80
CA ASP A 423 -17.87 -14.89 21.96
C ASP A 423 -18.18 -15.62 20.65
N PHE A 424 -18.34 -14.88 19.54
CA PHE A 424 -18.51 -15.51 18.23
C PHE A 424 -17.27 -16.32 17.86
N PHE A 425 -16.08 -15.74 17.95
CA PHE A 425 -14.84 -16.43 17.63
C PHE A 425 -14.48 -17.51 18.65
N LYS A 426 -14.73 -17.27 19.93
CA LYS A 426 -14.54 -18.26 21.00
C LYS A 426 -15.29 -19.57 20.74
N ASN A 427 -16.50 -19.49 20.18
CA ASN A 427 -17.39 -20.64 19.98
C ASN A 427 -17.46 -21.11 18.51
N GLN A 428 -16.77 -20.44 17.58
CA GLN A 428 -16.77 -20.82 16.16
C GLN A 428 -16.04 -22.15 15.95
N ILE A 429 -16.58 -22.98 15.06
CA ILE A 429 -15.92 -24.21 14.62
C ILE A 429 -15.02 -23.89 13.43
N PHE A 430 -13.69 -23.95 13.67
CA PHE A 430 -12.70 -23.82 12.61
C PHE A 430 -12.21 -25.19 12.14
N THR A 431 -11.71 -25.27 10.91
CA THR A 431 -11.03 -26.47 10.42
C THR A 431 -9.70 -26.69 11.14
N HIS A 432 -9.35 -27.96 11.38
CA HIS A 432 -8.09 -28.35 12.02
C HIS A 432 -7.22 -29.22 11.08
N PRO A 433 -5.88 -29.02 11.01
CA PRO A 433 -5.14 -27.89 11.58
C PRO A 433 -5.19 -26.65 10.65
N SER A 434 -5.43 -25.49 11.21
CA SER A 434 -5.40 -24.20 10.50
C SER A 434 -4.78 -23.12 11.37
N ILE A 435 -4.44 -21.96 10.77
CA ILE A 435 -4.01 -20.80 11.56
C ILE A 435 -5.22 -20.06 12.14
N SER A 436 -6.35 -20.06 11.41
CA SER A 436 -7.59 -19.39 11.85
C SER A 436 -8.16 -19.97 13.15
N GLU A 437 -7.96 -21.29 13.44
CA GLU A 437 -8.43 -21.88 14.70
C GLU A 437 -7.80 -21.24 15.95
N ALA A 438 -6.62 -20.58 15.81
CA ALA A 438 -6.00 -19.81 16.88
C ALA A 438 -6.88 -18.66 17.39
N LEU A 439 -7.86 -18.22 16.61
CA LEU A 439 -8.86 -17.23 17.05
C LEU A 439 -9.75 -17.77 18.17
N ASN A 440 -10.00 -19.12 18.26
CA ASN A 440 -10.68 -19.70 19.40
C ASN A 440 -9.89 -19.46 20.70
N ASP A 441 -8.59 -19.78 20.68
CA ASP A 441 -7.71 -19.63 21.85
C ASP A 441 -7.50 -18.16 22.22
N LEU A 442 -7.36 -17.29 21.22
CA LEU A 442 -7.22 -15.85 21.43
C LEU A 442 -8.47 -15.29 22.13
N PHE A 443 -9.64 -15.50 21.56
CA PHE A 443 -10.90 -14.96 22.10
C PHE A 443 -11.46 -15.80 23.26
N GLY A 444 -10.97 -17.02 23.44
CA GLY A 444 -11.23 -17.83 24.61
C GLY A 444 -10.79 -17.23 25.95
N GLN A 445 -9.86 -16.25 25.89
CA GLN A 445 -9.39 -15.48 27.03
C GLN A 445 -10.38 -14.38 27.48
N PHE A 446 -11.40 -14.06 26.66
CA PHE A 446 -12.45 -13.09 27.00
C PHE A 446 -13.50 -13.74 27.90
#